data_492a08452c26207aa9e14af19741dc1d
#
_entry.id   492a08452c26207aa9e14af19741dc1d
#
_cell.length_a   1.000
_cell.length_b   1.000
_cell.length_c   1.000
_cell.angle_alpha   90.00
_cell.angle_beta   90.00
_cell.angle_gamma   90.00
#
_symmetry.space_group_name_H-M   'P 1'
#
loop_
_entity.id
_entity.type
_entity.pdbx_description
1 polymer ?
#
loop_
_entity_poly.entity_id
_entity_poly.type
_entity_poly.pdbx_seq_one_letter_code
_entity_poly.pdbx_strand_id
1 'polypeptide(L)'
;MPQPASFWAELPLGRGVAVLNRDANGLAGLYKPAGLLSLPNTPAEQGRSLLQANYRADEECYEWAGGKLWLLNRLDSATSGVILVADSAGLAAVIREHFKRKQVHKLYQALVFGRPARKEETWIDRLAIEKKGGQIRTGAGHIPSESRMRVIKSFTGPGGAPLALIQLEPRTGRSHQLRVQSAKRHLPIVGDQTYGDFGQNRAFAKLTGEKRLFLHSRSTQFNYSLAGKEHNFAAEAPLPREFHL
;
A
#
# COMPACT_ATOMS: atom_id res chain seq x y z
N MET A 1 -7.17 -3.35 -27.33
CA MET A 1 -8.44 -2.71 -26.92
C MET A 1 -8.66 -3.02 -25.45
N PRO A 2 -9.22 -2.10 -24.65
CA PRO A 2 -9.53 -2.36 -23.24
C PRO A 2 -10.56 -3.50 -23.10
N GLN A 3 -10.51 -4.21 -21.99
CA GLN A 3 -11.38 -5.33 -21.71
C GLN A 3 -12.83 -4.88 -21.47
N PRO A 4 -13.83 -5.71 -21.86
CA PRO A 4 -15.25 -5.37 -21.68
C PRO A 4 -15.66 -5.28 -20.20
N ALA A 5 -16.84 -4.74 -19.95
CA ALA A 5 -17.36 -4.61 -18.58
C ALA A 5 -17.52 -5.96 -17.87
N SER A 6 -17.87 -7.03 -18.60
CA SER A 6 -17.98 -8.40 -18.09
C SER A 6 -16.65 -8.91 -17.50
N PHE A 7 -15.52 -8.62 -18.13
CA PHE A 7 -14.19 -8.97 -17.61
C PHE A 7 -13.98 -8.47 -16.19
N TRP A 8 -14.34 -7.20 -15.93
CA TRP A 8 -14.19 -6.57 -14.63
C TRP A 8 -15.17 -7.09 -13.57
N ALA A 9 -16.36 -7.52 -14.00
CA ALA A 9 -17.36 -8.11 -13.12
C ALA A 9 -17.00 -9.55 -12.69
N GLU A 10 -16.23 -10.26 -13.54
CA GLU A 10 -15.87 -11.67 -13.35
C GLU A 10 -14.44 -11.86 -12.80
N LEU A 11 -13.80 -10.78 -12.30
CA LEU A 11 -12.48 -10.88 -11.69
C LEU A 11 -12.52 -11.86 -10.51
N PRO A 12 -11.58 -12.82 -10.42
CA PRO A 12 -11.48 -13.75 -9.30
C PRO A 12 -10.86 -13.06 -8.07
N LEU A 13 -11.57 -12.05 -7.56
CA LEU A 13 -11.08 -11.22 -6.46
C LEU A 13 -10.86 -12.02 -5.17
N GLY A 14 -9.77 -11.73 -4.49
CA GLY A 14 -9.50 -12.21 -3.15
C GLY A 14 -10.54 -11.72 -2.13
N ARG A 15 -10.64 -12.37 -0.99
CA ARG A 15 -11.63 -12.04 0.04
C ARG A 15 -11.51 -10.58 0.49
N GLY A 16 -12.60 -9.81 0.31
CA GLY A 16 -12.68 -8.40 0.69
C GLY A 16 -11.96 -7.44 -0.24
N VAL A 17 -11.42 -7.92 -1.37
CA VAL A 17 -10.93 -7.07 -2.46
C VAL A 17 -12.14 -6.52 -3.22
N ALA A 18 -12.06 -5.27 -3.64
CA ALA A 18 -13.10 -4.63 -4.45
C ALA A 18 -12.48 -3.71 -5.50
N VAL A 19 -13.16 -3.54 -6.62
CA VAL A 19 -12.82 -2.52 -7.62
C VAL A 19 -13.28 -1.17 -7.07
N LEU A 20 -12.37 -0.22 -6.91
CA LEU A 20 -12.67 1.13 -6.44
C LEU A 20 -13.12 2.02 -7.59
N ASN A 21 -12.35 2.01 -8.65
CA ASN A 21 -12.65 2.69 -9.90
C ASN A 21 -11.85 2.07 -11.05
N ARG A 22 -12.23 2.43 -12.26
CA ARG A 22 -11.48 2.11 -13.48
C ARG A 22 -11.68 3.21 -14.52
N ASP A 23 -10.72 3.35 -15.41
CA ASP A 23 -10.87 4.22 -16.57
C ASP A 23 -11.22 3.44 -17.85
N ALA A 24 -11.46 4.20 -18.93
CA ALA A 24 -11.80 3.62 -20.22
C ALA A 24 -10.64 2.91 -20.92
N ASN A 25 -9.41 3.09 -20.45
CA ASN A 25 -8.21 2.48 -21.02
C ASN A 25 -7.84 1.13 -20.38
N GLY A 26 -8.58 0.70 -19.34
CA GLY A 26 -8.34 -0.55 -18.65
C GLY A 26 -7.37 -0.45 -17.44
N LEU A 27 -7.12 0.77 -16.96
CA LEU A 27 -6.44 0.99 -15.67
C LEU A 27 -7.46 0.97 -14.55
N ALA A 28 -7.18 0.25 -13.47
CA ALA A 28 -8.07 0.20 -12.30
C ALA A 28 -7.33 0.31 -10.97
N GLY A 29 -8.01 0.90 -10.00
CA GLY A 29 -7.69 0.85 -8.59
C GLY A 29 -8.50 -0.23 -7.89
N LEU A 30 -7.84 -1.11 -7.15
CA LEU A 30 -8.48 -2.10 -6.30
C LEU A 30 -8.26 -1.75 -4.84
N TYR A 31 -9.25 -2.02 -4.00
CA TYR A 31 -9.10 -2.05 -2.55
C TYR A 31 -8.47 -3.37 -2.14
N LYS A 32 -7.32 -3.34 -1.46
CA LYS A 32 -6.71 -4.50 -0.83
C LYS A 32 -6.93 -4.42 0.69
N PRO A 33 -7.59 -5.37 1.32
CA PRO A 33 -7.67 -5.42 2.79
C PRO A 33 -6.32 -5.73 3.44
N ALA A 34 -6.18 -5.42 4.72
CA ALA A 34 -5.03 -5.84 5.52
C ALA A 34 -5.03 -7.38 5.69
N GLY A 35 -3.85 -7.97 5.74
CA GLY A 35 -3.66 -9.42 5.88
C GLY A 35 -3.64 -10.20 4.55
N LEU A 36 -4.01 -9.56 3.44
CA LEU A 36 -4.00 -10.16 2.11
C LEU A 36 -2.68 -9.85 1.38
N LEU A 37 -2.16 -10.81 0.64
CA LEU A 37 -0.96 -10.65 -0.18
C LEU A 37 -1.28 -9.86 -1.47
N SER A 38 -0.37 -9.00 -1.91
CA SER A 38 -0.47 -8.36 -3.24
C SER A 38 -0.26 -9.36 -4.37
N LEU A 39 0.54 -10.39 -4.12
CA LEU A 39 0.77 -11.55 -5.00
C LEU A 39 1.20 -12.74 -4.13
N PRO A 40 0.95 -14.00 -4.56
CA PRO A 40 1.38 -15.17 -3.80
C PRO A 40 2.91 -15.34 -3.90
N ASN A 41 3.57 -15.73 -2.80
CA ASN A 41 4.98 -16.11 -2.82
C ASN A 41 5.14 -17.60 -3.19
N THR A 42 4.09 -18.39 -2.96
CA THR A 42 4.00 -19.82 -3.31
C THR A 42 2.61 -20.14 -3.87
N PRO A 43 2.44 -21.20 -4.66
CA PRO A 43 1.12 -21.60 -5.16
C PRO A 43 0.06 -21.82 -4.06
N ALA A 44 0.45 -22.28 -2.89
CA ALA A 44 -0.45 -22.48 -1.75
C ALA A 44 -1.04 -21.16 -1.19
N GLU A 45 -0.44 -20.02 -1.49
CA GLU A 45 -0.88 -18.71 -1.02
C GLU A 45 -1.86 -18.00 -1.98
N GLN A 46 -2.22 -18.61 -3.10
CA GLN A 46 -3.18 -18.02 -4.06
C GLN A 46 -4.49 -17.62 -3.40
N GLY A 47 -5.06 -18.46 -2.52
CA GLY A 47 -6.30 -18.15 -1.80
C GLY A 47 -6.20 -16.95 -0.83
N ARG A 48 -4.97 -16.48 -0.54
CA ARG A 48 -4.68 -15.32 0.32
C ARG A 48 -4.11 -14.13 -0.46
N SER A 49 -4.27 -14.12 -1.77
CA SER A 49 -3.74 -13.08 -2.67
C SER A 49 -4.82 -12.14 -3.18
N LEU A 50 -4.40 -11.05 -3.81
CA LEU A 50 -5.26 -10.02 -4.39
C LEU A 50 -6.29 -10.61 -5.36
N LEU A 51 -5.85 -11.56 -6.21
CA LEU A 51 -6.73 -12.38 -7.02
C LEU A 51 -6.51 -13.87 -6.69
N GLN A 52 -7.58 -14.65 -6.71
CA GLN A 52 -7.56 -16.11 -6.60
C GLN A 52 -7.27 -16.73 -7.97
N ALA A 53 -6.10 -16.42 -8.50
CA ALA A 53 -5.66 -16.80 -9.83
C ALA A 53 -4.16 -17.11 -9.83
N ASN A 54 -3.67 -17.78 -10.87
CA ASN A 54 -2.25 -18.04 -11.02
C ASN A 54 -1.47 -16.75 -11.22
N TYR A 55 -0.34 -16.57 -10.53
CA TYR A 55 0.53 -15.41 -10.70
C TYR A 55 1.76 -15.77 -11.54
N ARG A 56 1.91 -15.11 -12.66
CA ARG A 56 3.04 -15.22 -13.58
C ARG A 56 4.09 -14.17 -13.21
N ALA A 57 5.14 -14.59 -12.54
CA ALA A 57 6.19 -13.69 -12.06
C ALA A 57 7.02 -13.07 -13.19
N ASP A 58 7.20 -13.80 -14.31
CA ASP A 58 7.86 -13.37 -15.52
C ASP A 58 7.15 -12.21 -16.25
N GLU A 59 5.81 -12.24 -16.24
CA GLU A 59 4.96 -11.19 -16.83
C GLU A 59 4.45 -10.17 -15.80
N GLU A 60 4.63 -10.44 -14.50
CA GLU A 60 4.05 -9.67 -13.37
C GLU A 60 2.53 -9.53 -13.49
N CYS A 61 1.81 -10.60 -13.85
CA CYS A 61 0.37 -10.61 -14.01
C CYS A 61 -0.28 -11.81 -13.33
N TYR A 62 -1.57 -11.65 -13.00
CA TYR A 62 -2.47 -12.74 -12.69
C TYR A 62 -3.08 -13.29 -13.98
N GLU A 63 -3.22 -14.62 -14.07
CA GLU A 63 -3.78 -15.33 -15.21
C GLU A 63 -4.84 -16.34 -14.75
N TRP A 64 -6.02 -16.32 -15.40
CA TRP A 64 -7.13 -17.27 -15.19
C TRP A 64 -7.87 -17.51 -16.50
N ALA A 65 -8.89 -18.38 -16.51
CA ALA A 65 -9.65 -18.70 -17.72
C ALA A 65 -10.31 -17.47 -18.41
N GLY A 66 -10.63 -16.42 -17.64
CA GLY A 66 -11.22 -15.18 -18.15
C GLY A 66 -10.21 -14.15 -18.66
N GLY A 67 -8.89 -14.37 -18.51
CA GLY A 67 -7.88 -13.46 -19.05
C GLY A 67 -6.68 -13.20 -18.13
N LYS A 68 -6.06 -12.05 -18.31
CA LYS A 68 -4.89 -11.59 -17.54
C LYS A 68 -5.10 -10.21 -16.93
N LEU A 69 -4.51 -9.97 -15.77
CA LEU A 69 -4.51 -8.68 -15.08
C LEU A 69 -3.10 -8.38 -14.54
N TRP A 70 -2.50 -7.30 -14.99
CA TRP A 70 -1.12 -6.89 -14.65
C TRP A 70 -1.09 -6.10 -13.36
N LEU A 71 -0.28 -6.53 -12.40
CA LEU A 71 -0.03 -5.83 -11.15
C LEU A 71 0.96 -4.68 -11.39
N LEU A 72 0.62 -3.45 -10.97
CA LEU A 72 1.42 -2.25 -11.23
C LEU A 72 2.25 -1.81 -10.03
N ASN A 73 1.78 -2.07 -8.83
CA ASN A 73 2.47 -1.80 -7.58
C ASN A 73 2.11 -2.85 -6.53
N ARG A 74 2.81 -2.83 -5.40
CA ARG A 74 2.58 -3.76 -4.29
C ARG A 74 2.38 -3.00 -3.00
N LEU A 75 1.58 -3.56 -2.12
CA LEU A 75 1.47 -3.20 -0.71
C LEU A 75 1.97 -4.38 0.13
N ASP A 76 2.52 -4.10 1.30
CA ASP A 76 2.81 -5.14 2.29
C ASP A 76 1.52 -5.90 2.62
N SER A 77 1.61 -7.17 2.99
CA SER A 77 0.41 -7.96 3.33
C SER A 77 -0.43 -7.29 4.41
N ALA A 78 0.21 -6.73 5.43
CA ALA A 78 -0.47 -6.05 6.54
C ALA A 78 -1.04 -4.64 6.18
N THR A 79 -0.58 -4.03 5.07
CA THR A 79 -1.06 -2.72 4.62
C THR A 79 -2.34 -2.87 3.81
N SER A 80 -3.35 -2.03 4.10
CA SER A 80 -4.59 -1.96 3.32
C SER A 80 -4.60 -0.77 2.36
N GLY A 81 -5.56 -0.73 1.44
CA GLY A 81 -5.84 0.44 0.59
C GLY A 81 -5.65 0.20 -0.89
N VAL A 82 -5.37 1.28 -1.61
CA VAL A 82 -5.30 1.30 -3.09
C VAL A 82 -4.11 0.52 -3.61
N ILE A 83 -4.38 -0.39 -4.53
CA ILE A 83 -3.41 -1.09 -5.38
C ILE A 83 -3.85 -0.96 -6.83
N LEU A 84 -2.90 -0.77 -7.75
CA LEU A 84 -3.21 -0.54 -9.16
C LEU A 84 -2.98 -1.78 -10.01
N VAL A 85 -3.86 -1.97 -10.98
CA VAL A 85 -3.81 -3.06 -11.96
C VAL A 85 -4.16 -2.53 -13.36
N ALA A 86 -3.68 -3.22 -14.39
CA ALA A 86 -4.02 -2.93 -15.78
C ALA A 86 -4.51 -4.20 -16.49
N ASP A 87 -5.43 -4.04 -17.44
CA ASP A 87 -6.00 -5.14 -18.23
C ASP A 87 -5.17 -5.54 -19.45
N SER A 88 -4.05 -4.87 -19.69
CA SER A 88 -3.15 -5.16 -20.81
C SER A 88 -1.68 -4.91 -20.48
N ALA A 89 -0.79 -5.69 -21.08
CA ALA A 89 0.66 -5.56 -20.91
C ALA A 89 1.17 -4.18 -21.39
N GLY A 90 0.60 -3.66 -22.49
CA GLY A 90 0.99 -2.36 -23.04
C GLY A 90 0.69 -1.21 -22.07
N LEU A 91 -0.52 -1.18 -21.51
CA LEU A 91 -0.88 -0.19 -20.50
C LEU A 91 -0.03 -0.37 -19.23
N ALA A 92 0.19 -1.61 -18.79
CA ALA A 92 1.04 -1.89 -17.64
C ALA A 92 2.46 -1.32 -17.80
N ALA A 93 3.06 -1.48 -19.00
CA ALA A 93 4.38 -0.94 -19.30
C ALA A 93 4.41 0.60 -19.20
N VAL A 94 3.41 1.28 -19.77
CA VAL A 94 3.26 2.74 -19.69
C VAL A 94 3.18 3.19 -18.24
N ILE A 95 2.29 2.61 -17.44
CA ILE A 95 2.09 3.04 -16.04
C ILE A 95 3.30 2.71 -15.16
N ARG A 96 3.96 1.56 -15.37
CA ARG A 96 5.20 1.23 -14.63
C ARG A 96 6.32 2.24 -14.89
N GLU A 97 6.38 2.82 -16.09
CA GLU A 97 7.34 3.89 -16.38
C GLU A 97 7.05 5.16 -15.56
N HIS A 98 5.78 5.52 -15.35
CA HIS A 98 5.40 6.63 -14.45
C HIS A 98 5.82 6.36 -12.99
N PHE A 99 5.73 5.11 -12.51
CA PHE A 99 6.27 4.74 -11.20
C PHE A 99 7.79 4.92 -11.13
N LYS A 100 8.53 4.48 -12.14
CA LYS A 100 10.01 4.64 -12.22
C LYS A 100 10.41 6.11 -12.20
N ARG A 101 9.68 6.95 -12.92
CA ARG A 101 9.89 8.42 -12.99
C ARG A 101 9.37 9.17 -11.76
N LYS A 102 8.79 8.47 -10.78
CA LYS A 102 8.21 9.06 -9.56
C LYS A 102 7.09 10.08 -9.83
N GLN A 103 6.34 9.89 -10.90
CA GLN A 103 5.23 10.73 -11.34
C GLN A 103 3.88 10.31 -10.74
N VAL A 104 3.86 9.23 -9.95
CA VAL A 104 2.67 8.72 -9.28
C VAL A 104 2.60 9.27 -7.85
N HIS A 105 1.60 10.09 -7.58
CA HIS A 105 1.32 10.62 -6.25
C HIS A 105 0.55 9.59 -5.43
N LYS A 106 1.12 9.20 -4.30
CA LYS A 106 0.56 8.23 -3.37
C LYS A 106 0.39 8.89 -2.01
N LEU A 107 -0.77 8.74 -1.43
CA LEU A 107 -1.08 9.26 -0.12
C LEU A 107 -1.44 8.09 0.80
N TYR A 108 -0.75 8.00 1.92
CA TYR A 108 -1.02 7.03 2.97
C TYR A 108 -1.50 7.74 4.23
N GLN A 109 -2.29 7.03 5.03
CA GLN A 109 -2.59 7.43 6.40
C GLN A 109 -2.10 6.36 7.36
N ALA A 110 -1.51 6.80 8.46
CA ALA A 110 -1.01 5.93 9.51
C ALA A 110 -1.39 6.46 10.88
N LEU A 111 -1.80 5.55 11.77
CA LEU A 111 -1.89 5.84 13.19
C LEU A 111 -0.57 5.47 13.84
N VAL A 112 0.05 6.40 14.54
CA VAL A 112 1.34 6.21 15.20
C VAL A 112 1.24 6.43 16.70
N PHE A 113 2.07 5.73 17.47
CA PHE A 113 2.31 6.07 18.87
C PHE A 113 3.19 7.32 18.95
N GLY A 114 2.95 8.15 19.95
CA GLY A 114 3.66 9.39 20.14
C GLY A 114 2.98 10.61 19.52
N ARG A 115 3.67 11.76 19.65
CA ARG A 115 3.24 13.03 19.07
C ARG A 115 4.36 13.58 18.20
N PRO A 116 4.16 13.77 16.90
CA PRO A 116 5.14 14.42 16.05
C PRO A 116 5.51 15.81 16.59
N ALA A 117 6.80 16.12 16.63
CA ALA A 117 7.28 17.42 17.10
C ALA A 117 6.93 18.57 16.11
N ARG A 118 6.76 18.24 14.84
CA ARG A 118 6.41 19.18 13.77
C ARG A 118 5.10 18.78 13.11
N LYS A 119 4.29 19.77 12.68
CA LYS A 119 3.05 19.51 11.94
C LYS A 119 3.30 18.93 10.55
N GLU A 120 4.42 19.33 9.94
CA GLU A 120 4.89 18.81 8.65
C GLU A 120 6.41 18.63 8.68
N GLU A 121 6.89 17.58 8.01
CA GLU A 121 8.31 17.29 7.90
C GLU A 121 8.60 16.42 6.66
N THR A 122 9.73 16.69 5.99
CA THR A 122 10.26 15.79 4.96
C THR A 122 11.22 14.81 5.59
N TRP A 123 10.93 13.53 5.45
CA TRP A 123 11.74 12.44 5.96
C TRP A 123 12.69 11.94 4.88
N ILE A 124 13.99 12.22 5.06
CA ILE A 124 15.05 11.77 4.16
C ILE A 124 15.91 10.77 4.92
N ASP A 125 16.04 9.57 4.37
CA ASP A 125 16.81 8.47 4.95
C ASP A 125 17.59 7.72 3.87
N ARG A 126 18.62 6.99 4.31
CA ARG A 126 19.25 5.93 3.52
C ARG A 126 18.89 4.59 4.14
N LEU A 127 18.31 3.71 3.34
CA LEU A 127 17.81 2.41 3.78
C LEU A 127 18.61 1.28 3.12
N ALA A 128 18.69 0.14 3.80
CA ALA A 128 19.12 -1.13 3.25
C ALA A 128 17.96 -2.11 3.28
N ILE A 129 17.90 -3.00 2.31
CA ILE A 129 16.90 -4.06 2.24
C ILE A 129 17.65 -5.38 2.39
N GLU A 130 17.37 -6.10 3.46
CA GLU A 130 17.92 -7.43 3.71
C GLU A 130 16.84 -8.47 3.52
N LYS A 131 17.16 -9.53 2.79
CA LYS A 131 16.32 -10.73 2.67
C LYS A 131 16.96 -11.84 3.49
N LYS A 132 16.32 -12.25 4.57
CA LYS A 132 16.79 -13.35 5.42
C LYS A 132 15.63 -14.30 5.73
N GLY A 133 15.79 -15.58 5.42
CA GLY A 133 14.77 -16.60 5.72
C GLY A 133 13.40 -16.31 5.08
N GLY A 134 13.35 -15.79 3.85
CA GLY A 134 12.10 -15.43 3.17
C GLY A 134 11.44 -14.13 3.66
N GLN A 135 12.00 -13.48 4.67
CA GLN A 135 11.50 -12.21 5.20
C GLN A 135 12.33 -11.03 4.68
N ILE A 136 11.63 -9.94 4.36
CA ILE A 136 12.25 -8.66 4.00
C ILE A 136 12.35 -7.82 5.27
N ARG A 137 13.56 -7.39 5.60
CA ARG A 137 13.82 -6.38 6.63
C ARG A 137 14.49 -5.18 5.99
N THR A 138 14.14 -4.00 6.46
CA THR A 138 14.70 -2.74 5.99
C THR A 138 15.33 -2.01 7.19
N GLY A 139 16.58 -1.62 7.06
CA GLY A 139 17.35 -0.96 8.12
C GLY A 139 18.11 0.26 7.59
N ALA A 140 19.12 0.69 8.32
CA ALA A 140 20.06 1.72 7.85
C ALA A 140 20.89 1.19 6.68
N GLY A 141 21.17 2.02 5.66
CA GLY A 141 21.87 1.59 4.46
C GLY A 141 22.18 2.73 3.49
N HIS A 142 22.28 2.42 2.20
CA HIS A 142 22.71 3.35 1.15
C HIS A 142 21.61 3.76 0.17
N ILE A 143 20.43 3.15 0.22
CA ILE A 143 19.34 3.39 -0.75
C ILE A 143 18.56 4.65 -0.35
N PRO A 144 18.55 5.73 -1.15
CA PRO A 144 17.84 6.95 -0.82
C PRO A 144 16.33 6.70 -0.70
N SER A 145 15.74 7.27 0.33
CA SER A 145 14.30 7.19 0.63
C SER A 145 13.79 8.52 1.10
N GLU A 146 12.69 8.98 0.52
CA GLU A 146 12.08 10.27 0.83
C GLU A 146 10.57 10.12 0.96
N SER A 147 10.01 10.76 2.00
CA SER A 147 8.57 10.88 2.24
C SER A 147 8.26 12.23 2.90
N ARG A 148 7.12 12.83 2.56
CA ARG A 148 6.58 13.97 3.31
C ARG A 148 5.59 13.45 4.35
N MET A 149 5.72 13.93 5.57
CA MET A 149 4.78 13.65 6.67
C MET A 149 4.00 14.91 7.00
N ARG A 150 2.70 14.78 7.26
CA ARG A 150 1.84 15.83 7.82
C ARG A 150 0.94 15.24 8.91
N VAL A 151 0.83 15.93 10.03
CA VAL A 151 -0.10 15.57 11.10
C VAL A 151 -1.52 15.95 10.69
N ILE A 152 -2.44 14.98 10.75
CA ILE A 152 -3.88 15.22 10.58
C ILE A 152 -4.50 15.56 11.93
N LYS A 153 -4.24 14.71 12.94
CA LYS A 153 -4.79 14.85 14.28
C LYS A 153 -3.86 14.22 15.31
N SER A 154 -3.67 14.87 16.47
CA SER A 154 -3.02 14.29 17.65
C SER A 154 -4.05 14.23 18.78
N PHE A 155 -4.08 13.12 19.50
CA PHE A 155 -5.07 12.89 20.57
C PHE A 155 -4.53 11.92 21.61
N THR A 156 -5.25 11.77 22.69
CA THR A 156 -5.00 10.76 23.71
C THR A 156 -5.88 9.55 23.40
N GLY A 157 -5.25 8.43 23.12
CA GLY A 157 -5.92 7.19 22.77
C GLY A 157 -6.22 6.29 23.97
N PRO A 158 -6.62 5.04 23.71
CA PRO A 158 -6.92 4.04 24.72
C PRO A 158 -5.77 3.88 25.73
N GLY A 159 -6.11 3.81 27.02
CA GLY A 159 -5.13 3.70 28.11
C GLY A 159 -4.25 4.93 28.34
N GLY A 160 -4.65 6.11 27.80
CA GLY A 160 -3.89 7.35 27.96
C GLY A 160 -2.68 7.48 27.01
N ALA A 161 -2.52 6.57 26.07
CA ALA A 161 -1.39 6.60 25.13
C ALA A 161 -1.47 7.83 24.20
N PRO A 162 -0.37 8.58 24.01
CA PRO A 162 -0.33 9.64 23.00
C PRO A 162 -0.37 9.00 21.61
N LEU A 163 -1.32 9.41 20.78
CA LEU A 163 -1.49 8.94 19.39
C LEU A 163 -1.55 10.12 18.43
N ALA A 164 -1.12 9.86 17.18
CA ALA A 164 -1.35 10.78 16.08
C ALA A 164 -1.78 10.03 14.82
N LEU A 165 -2.77 10.56 14.14
CA LEU A 165 -3.09 10.21 12.75
C LEU A 165 -2.25 11.12 11.85
N ILE A 166 -1.39 10.51 11.05
CA ILE A 166 -0.50 11.21 10.13
C ILE A 166 -0.77 10.81 8.68
N GLN A 167 -0.54 11.77 7.79
CA GLN A 167 -0.49 11.56 6.35
C GLN A 167 0.96 11.39 5.93
N LEU A 168 1.21 10.44 5.03
CA LEU A 168 2.53 10.13 4.49
C LEU A 168 2.46 10.11 2.96
N GLU A 169 3.34 10.87 2.32
CA GLU A 169 3.47 10.95 0.86
C GLU A 169 4.86 10.45 0.44
N PRO A 170 5.02 9.15 0.13
CA PRO A 170 6.31 8.62 -0.28
C PRO A 170 6.65 9.06 -1.71
N ARG A 171 7.80 9.74 -1.88
CA ARG A 171 8.39 10.09 -3.18
C ARG A 171 9.23 8.96 -3.76
N THR A 172 9.59 8.00 -2.93
CA THR A 172 10.26 6.75 -3.28
C THR A 172 9.40 5.57 -2.84
N GLY A 173 9.62 4.37 -3.40
CA GLY A 173 8.81 3.18 -3.10
C GLY A 173 9.68 2.02 -2.63
N ARG A 174 10.41 2.17 -1.51
CA ARG A 174 11.23 1.08 -0.95
C ARG A 174 10.38 0.16 -0.07
N SER A 175 10.76 -1.11 0.00
CA SER A 175 10.08 -2.07 0.87
C SER A 175 10.07 -1.55 2.31
N HIS A 176 8.90 -1.62 2.96
CA HIS A 176 8.66 -1.17 4.34
C HIS A 176 9.07 0.29 4.63
N GLN A 177 9.29 1.13 3.60
CA GLN A 177 9.84 2.48 3.75
C GLN A 177 9.16 3.28 4.85
N LEU A 178 7.83 3.47 4.75
CA LEU A 178 7.07 4.30 5.67
C LEU A 178 7.11 3.77 7.11
N ARG A 179 7.13 2.45 7.26
CA ARG A 179 7.19 1.77 8.56
C ARG A 179 8.53 2.04 9.27
N VAL A 180 9.64 1.88 8.53
CA VAL A 180 10.99 2.14 9.06
C VAL A 180 11.20 3.63 9.31
N GLN A 181 10.78 4.51 8.40
CA GLN A 181 10.92 5.95 8.56
C GLN A 181 10.16 6.48 9.78
N SER A 182 8.96 5.97 10.03
CA SER A 182 8.18 6.30 11.23
C SER A 182 8.87 5.82 12.50
N ALA A 183 9.32 4.57 12.53
CA ALA A 183 10.01 4.00 13.69
C ALA A 183 11.30 4.76 14.04
N LYS A 184 12.10 5.16 13.04
CA LYS A 184 13.33 5.96 13.23
C LYS A 184 13.08 7.34 13.87
N ARG A 185 11.85 7.84 13.78
CA ARG A 185 11.43 9.14 14.36
C ARG A 185 10.67 8.99 15.68
N HIS A 186 10.78 7.82 16.29
CA HIS A 186 10.04 7.49 17.53
C HIS A 186 8.52 7.66 17.39
N LEU A 187 8.03 7.43 16.17
CA LEU A 187 6.60 7.42 15.81
C LEU A 187 6.22 6.04 15.22
N PRO A 188 6.45 4.94 15.96
CA PRO A 188 6.17 3.62 15.43
C PRO A 188 4.68 3.48 15.09
N ILE A 189 4.39 2.88 13.93
CA ILE A 189 3.01 2.66 13.50
C ILE A 189 2.34 1.64 14.41
N VAL A 190 1.13 1.95 14.84
CA VAL A 190 0.31 1.06 15.67
C VAL A 190 0.09 -0.27 14.94
N GLY A 191 0.30 -1.37 15.67
CA GLY A 191 0.15 -2.72 15.14
C GLY A 191 1.30 -3.20 14.24
N ASP A 192 2.37 -2.42 14.08
CA ASP A 192 3.56 -2.89 13.34
C ASP A 192 4.32 -3.97 14.14
N GLN A 193 4.30 -5.21 13.62
CA GLN A 193 4.91 -6.38 14.25
C GLN A 193 6.42 -6.53 13.91
N THR A 194 7.00 -5.59 13.16
CA THR A 194 8.41 -5.67 12.74
C THR A 194 9.23 -4.49 13.24
N TYR A 195 8.68 -3.28 13.11
CA TYR A 195 9.36 -2.01 13.43
C TYR A 195 8.64 -1.23 14.53
N GLY A 196 7.53 -1.74 15.04
CA GLY A 196 6.70 -1.09 16.04
C GLY A 196 7.22 -1.25 17.48
N ASP A 197 6.52 -0.58 18.39
CA ASP A 197 6.70 -0.80 19.82
C ASP A 197 5.81 -1.98 20.26
N PHE A 198 6.44 -3.12 20.55
CA PHE A 198 5.71 -4.34 20.88
C PHE A 198 4.98 -4.26 22.24
N GLY A 199 5.47 -3.45 23.18
CA GLY A 199 4.82 -3.21 24.47
C GLY A 199 3.52 -2.44 24.29
N GLN A 200 3.61 -1.29 23.60
CA GLN A 200 2.44 -0.46 23.30
C GLN A 200 1.45 -1.19 22.39
N ASN A 201 1.93 -1.97 21.40
CA ASN A 201 1.05 -2.79 20.55
C ASN A 201 0.23 -3.80 21.36
N ARG A 202 0.83 -4.50 22.33
CA ARG A 202 0.11 -5.44 23.21
C ARG A 202 -0.92 -4.73 24.09
N ALA A 203 -0.54 -3.59 24.67
CA ALA A 203 -1.45 -2.79 25.49
C ALA A 203 -2.63 -2.27 24.68
N PHE A 204 -2.36 -1.71 23.49
CA PHE A 204 -3.37 -1.23 22.55
C PHE A 204 -4.34 -2.35 22.14
N ALA A 205 -3.82 -3.51 21.73
CA ALA A 205 -4.65 -4.64 21.33
C ALA A 205 -5.51 -5.19 22.47
N LYS A 206 -5.01 -5.17 23.72
CA LYS A 206 -5.79 -5.57 24.90
C LYS A 206 -6.97 -4.65 25.15
N LEU A 207 -6.82 -3.34 24.90
CA LEU A 207 -7.85 -2.33 25.16
C LEU A 207 -8.86 -2.20 24.01
N THR A 208 -8.44 -2.42 22.76
CA THR A 208 -9.27 -2.17 21.58
C THR A 208 -9.73 -3.44 20.86
N GLY A 209 -9.06 -4.58 21.08
CA GLY A 209 -9.21 -5.80 20.28
C GLY A 209 -8.47 -5.76 18.94
N GLU A 210 -7.92 -4.61 18.54
CA GLU A 210 -7.32 -4.41 17.21
C GLU A 210 -5.83 -4.78 17.18
N LYS A 211 -5.46 -5.62 16.22
CA LYS A 211 -4.07 -6.11 16.05
C LYS A 211 -3.47 -5.78 14.67
N ARG A 212 -4.26 -5.17 13.79
CA ARG A 212 -3.81 -4.85 12.43
C ARG A 212 -2.68 -3.82 12.42
N LEU A 213 -1.90 -3.78 11.35
CA LEU A 213 -1.06 -2.64 11.03
C LEU A 213 -1.94 -1.44 10.64
N PHE A 214 -1.82 -0.32 11.36
CA PHE A 214 -2.55 0.91 11.06
C PHE A 214 -1.82 1.75 10.01
N LEU A 215 -1.56 1.15 8.84
CA LEU A 215 -1.06 1.80 7.64
C LEU A 215 -2.01 1.52 6.48
N HIS A 216 -2.45 2.59 5.82
CA HIS A 216 -3.46 2.53 4.77
C HIS A 216 -3.07 3.37 3.57
N SER A 217 -3.02 2.79 2.37
CA SER A 217 -2.85 3.48 1.10
C SER A 217 -4.17 4.16 0.73
N ARG A 218 -4.30 5.44 1.11
CA ARG A 218 -5.55 6.21 1.03
C ARG A 218 -5.92 6.57 -0.40
N SER A 219 -4.94 7.05 -1.18
CA SER A 219 -5.17 7.41 -2.58
C SER A 219 -3.92 7.28 -3.43
N THR A 220 -4.15 7.13 -4.73
CA THR A 220 -3.12 7.18 -5.77
C THR A 220 -3.67 7.99 -6.94
N GLN A 221 -2.90 8.99 -7.43
CA GLN A 221 -3.31 9.84 -8.54
C GLN A 221 -2.13 10.23 -9.42
N PHE A 222 -2.35 10.35 -10.71
CA PHE A 222 -1.36 10.78 -11.70
C PHE A 222 -1.99 11.04 -13.06
N ASN A 223 -1.26 11.76 -13.90
CA ASN A 223 -1.56 11.87 -15.32
C ASN A 223 -0.68 10.88 -16.10
N TYR A 224 -1.18 10.33 -17.19
CA TYR A 224 -0.43 9.47 -18.08
C TYR A 224 -0.85 9.67 -19.54
N SER A 225 0.09 9.46 -20.47
CA SER A 225 -0.17 9.55 -21.90
C SER A 225 -0.34 8.16 -22.49
N LEU A 226 -1.40 7.94 -23.25
CA LEU A 226 -1.63 6.70 -23.99
C LEU A 226 -2.10 7.01 -25.41
N ALA A 227 -1.46 6.44 -26.44
CA ALA A 227 -1.78 6.68 -27.84
C ALA A 227 -1.84 8.18 -28.21
N GLY A 228 -0.93 8.99 -27.66
CA GLY A 228 -0.85 10.44 -27.91
C GLY A 228 -1.89 11.29 -27.20
N LYS A 229 -2.68 10.71 -26.29
CA LYS A 229 -3.69 11.42 -25.48
C LYS A 229 -3.32 11.43 -24.02
N GLU A 230 -3.54 12.56 -23.35
CA GLU A 230 -3.38 12.69 -21.90
C GLU A 230 -4.62 12.19 -21.17
N HIS A 231 -4.39 11.44 -20.10
CA HIS A 231 -5.43 10.90 -19.23
C HIS A 231 -5.09 11.22 -17.77
N ASN A 232 -6.11 11.47 -16.97
CA ASN A 232 -5.98 11.58 -15.52
C ASN A 232 -6.57 10.34 -14.87
N PHE A 233 -5.85 9.77 -13.92
CA PHE A 233 -6.32 8.64 -13.10
C PHE A 233 -6.21 8.99 -11.61
N ALA A 234 -7.27 8.69 -10.87
CA ALA A 234 -7.31 8.79 -9.43
C ALA A 234 -8.10 7.62 -8.83
N ALA A 235 -7.54 6.97 -7.85
CA ALA A 235 -8.22 5.95 -7.04
C ALA A 235 -8.10 6.29 -5.57
N GLU A 236 -9.19 6.13 -4.83
CA GLU A 236 -9.27 6.42 -3.41
C GLU A 236 -9.95 5.26 -2.67
N ALA A 237 -9.34 4.80 -1.57
CA ALA A 237 -9.89 3.79 -0.69
C ALA A 237 -10.43 4.46 0.58
N PRO A 238 -11.65 4.14 1.04
CA PRO A 238 -12.18 4.68 2.30
C PRO A 238 -11.26 4.29 3.47
N LEU A 239 -11.07 5.21 4.41
CA LEU A 239 -10.32 4.90 5.63
C LEU A 239 -11.06 3.81 6.40
N PRO A 240 -10.40 2.72 6.79
CA PRO A 240 -11.05 1.66 7.57
C PRO A 240 -11.58 2.19 8.90
N ARG A 241 -12.73 1.66 9.33
CA ARG A 241 -13.44 2.10 10.56
C ARG A 241 -12.57 2.06 11.82
N GLU A 242 -11.60 1.14 11.87
CA GLU A 242 -10.66 0.95 12.97
C GLU A 242 -9.75 2.17 13.20
N PHE A 243 -9.62 3.06 12.21
CA PHE A 243 -8.88 4.32 12.34
C PHE A 243 -9.68 5.45 13.02
N HIS A 244 -10.98 5.25 13.24
CA HIS A 244 -11.88 6.22 13.90
C HIS A 244 -11.92 5.96 15.42
N LEU A 245 -10.80 6.21 16.10
CA LEU A 245 -10.61 6.07 17.54
C LEU A 245 -10.92 7.37 18.28
#